data_8dd155a4a1d2f78f54df072f782f6b4e
#
_entry.id   8dd155a4a1d2f78f54df072f782f6b4e
#
_cell.length_a   1.000
_cell.length_b   1.000
_cell.length_c   1.000
_cell.angle_alpha   90.00
_cell.angle_beta   90.00
_cell.angle_gamma   90.00
#
_symmetry.space_group_name_H-M   'P 1'
#
loop_
_entity.id
_entity.type
_entity.pdbx_description
1 polymer ?
#
loop_
_entity_poly.entity_id
_entity_poly.type
_entity_poly.pdbx_seq_one_letter_code
_entity_poly.pdbx_strand_id
1 'polypeptide(L)'
;MFEKLEELAKNNKKISDFHIRAGSPLAFRQTGEVVMVQDTPVTDQDLKDLLSMNCNEGEIEKFNVTHELDTAITLSGLRFRANFYKTINGPACVCRRVESKIPDMEQFSLPQVLYDIIDYHKGLVLVTGPTGSGKSTTLAACLLYTSPSPRDPSIS
;
A
#
# COMPACT_ATOMS: atom_id res chain seq x y z
N MET A 1 17.63 0.45 -11.57
CA MET A 1 16.23 0.82 -11.24
C MET A 1 15.95 0.63 -9.74
N PHE A 2 16.26 -0.50 -9.12
CA PHE A 2 15.91 -0.82 -7.72
C PHE A 2 16.41 0.18 -6.68
N GLU A 3 17.67 0.56 -6.69
CA GLU A 3 18.24 1.52 -5.74
C GLU A 3 17.44 2.84 -5.72
N LYS A 4 17.05 3.33 -6.90
CA LYS A 4 16.27 4.57 -7.00
C LYS A 4 14.83 4.39 -6.52
N LEU A 5 14.21 3.23 -6.78
CA LEU A 5 12.89 2.88 -6.29
C LEU A 5 12.86 2.83 -4.75
N GLU A 6 13.84 2.16 -4.15
CA GLU A 6 13.98 2.04 -2.70
C GLU A 6 14.29 3.37 -2.03
N GLU A 7 15.19 4.17 -2.61
CA GLU A 7 15.50 5.53 -2.14
C GLU A 7 14.24 6.38 -2.09
N LEU A 8 13.48 6.42 -3.18
CA LEU A 8 12.23 7.17 -3.27
C LEU A 8 11.18 6.66 -2.29
N ALA A 9 11.02 5.35 -2.17
CA ALA A 9 10.08 4.73 -1.25
C ALA A 9 10.38 5.12 0.21
N LYS A 10 11.65 5.11 0.60
CA LYS A 10 12.12 5.40 1.97
C LYS A 10 12.06 6.90 2.30
N ASN A 11 12.52 7.75 1.40
CA ASN A 11 12.73 9.16 1.67
C ASN A 11 11.50 10.04 1.41
N ASN A 12 10.53 9.56 0.63
CA ASN A 12 9.36 10.34 0.25
C ASN A 12 8.05 9.66 0.66
N LYS A 13 7.55 10.01 1.84
CA LYS A 13 6.28 9.49 2.38
C LYS A 13 5.03 9.95 1.60
N LYS A 14 5.14 11.00 0.78
CA LYS A 14 4.02 11.53 0.00
C LYS A 14 3.75 10.74 -1.28
N ILE A 15 4.64 9.80 -1.64
CA ILE A 15 4.43 8.91 -2.78
C ILE A 15 3.35 7.88 -2.43
N SER A 16 2.27 7.87 -3.19
CA SER A 16 1.17 6.92 -3.06
C SER A 16 1.36 5.67 -3.93
N ASP A 17 1.84 5.85 -5.15
CA ASP A 17 1.97 4.77 -6.12
C ASP A 17 3.29 4.88 -6.89
N PHE A 18 3.90 3.74 -7.22
CA PHE A 18 4.94 3.62 -8.23
C PHE A 18 4.38 2.97 -9.48
N HIS A 19 4.73 3.49 -10.63
CA HIS A 19 4.40 2.96 -11.95
C HIS A 19 5.69 2.49 -12.63
N ILE A 20 5.86 1.20 -12.72
CA ILE A 20 7.05 0.52 -13.21
C ILE A 20 6.65 -0.18 -14.51
N ARG A 21 7.10 0.34 -15.66
CA ARG A 21 6.73 -0.19 -16.98
C ARG A 21 7.98 -0.38 -17.81
N ALA A 22 8.14 -1.56 -18.37
CA ALA A 22 9.23 -1.86 -19.29
C ALA A 22 9.23 -0.90 -20.49
N GLY A 23 10.40 -0.42 -20.88
CA GLY A 23 10.59 0.54 -21.97
C GLY A 23 10.22 2.00 -21.63
N SER A 24 9.91 2.31 -20.37
CA SER A 24 9.59 3.67 -19.92
C SER A 24 10.47 4.06 -18.72
N PRO A 25 10.66 5.34 -18.43
CA PRO A 25 11.26 5.77 -17.18
C PRO A 25 10.41 5.34 -15.97
N LEU A 26 11.07 5.08 -14.83
CA LEU A 26 10.37 4.91 -13.57
C LEU A 26 9.49 6.12 -13.28
N ALA A 27 8.25 5.92 -12.89
CA ALA A 27 7.34 6.99 -12.53
C ALA A 27 6.70 6.72 -11.17
N PHE A 28 6.29 7.78 -10.48
CA PHE A 28 5.56 7.68 -9.23
C PHE A 28 4.46 8.74 -9.15
N ARG A 29 3.44 8.45 -8.34
CA ARG A 29 2.38 9.41 -8.03
C ARG A 29 2.65 10.05 -6.68
N GLN A 30 2.64 11.38 -6.65
CA GLN A 30 2.79 12.17 -5.44
C GLN A 30 1.73 13.27 -5.41
N THR A 31 0.96 13.34 -4.33
CA THR A 31 -0.13 14.37 -4.17
C THR A 31 -1.07 14.48 -5.38
N GLY A 32 -1.36 13.34 -6.02
CA GLY A 32 -2.26 13.25 -7.19
C GLY A 32 -1.56 13.38 -8.54
N GLU A 33 -0.37 13.94 -8.62
CA GLU A 33 0.40 14.15 -9.85
C GLU A 33 1.35 12.98 -10.12
N VAL A 34 1.55 12.66 -11.41
CA VAL A 34 2.52 11.64 -11.85
C VAL A 34 3.84 12.33 -12.24
N VAL A 35 4.91 11.92 -11.58
CA VAL A 35 6.27 12.41 -11.80
C VAL A 35 7.11 11.32 -12.43
N MET A 36 7.79 11.61 -13.53
CA MET A 36 8.74 10.69 -14.16
C MET A 36 10.15 10.94 -13.61
N VAL A 37 10.85 9.85 -13.28
CA VAL A 37 12.24 9.89 -12.85
C VAL A 37 13.13 9.83 -14.09
N GLN A 38 13.71 10.95 -14.47
CA GLN A 38 14.64 11.01 -15.58
C GLN A 38 15.86 10.11 -15.31
N ASP A 39 16.46 9.57 -16.37
CA ASP A 39 17.65 8.72 -16.31
C ASP A 39 17.50 7.40 -15.53
N THR A 40 16.25 6.95 -15.32
CA THR A 40 15.96 5.65 -14.69
C THR A 40 15.06 4.81 -15.61
N PRO A 41 15.58 4.32 -16.75
CA PRO A 41 14.82 3.44 -17.63
C PRO A 41 14.54 2.12 -16.94
N VAL A 42 13.32 1.63 -17.14
CA VAL A 42 12.88 0.31 -16.64
C VAL A 42 13.01 -0.71 -17.76
N THR A 43 13.64 -1.83 -17.48
CA THR A 43 13.81 -2.94 -18.43
C THR A 43 12.84 -4.08 -18.08
N ASP A 44 12.63 -5.00 -19.03
CA ASP A 44 11.91 -6.25 -18.79
C ASP A 44 12.57 -7.08 -17.67
N GLN A 45 13.91 -7.04 -17.60
CA GLN A 45 14.65 -7.75 -16.57
C GLN A 45 14.39 -7.19 -15.18
N ASP A 46 14.32 -5.86 -15.04
CA ASP A 46 13.96 -5.24 -13.76
C ASP A 46 12.63 -5.73 -13.21
N LEU A 47 11.61 -5.92 -14.08
CA LEU A 47 10.31 -6.41 -13.64
C LEU A 47 10.33 -7.90 -13.31
N LYS A 48 11.11 -8.71 -14.03
CA LYS A 48 11.31 -10.12 -13.68
C LYS A 48 12.02 -10.26 -12.34
N ASP A 49 13.03 -9.44 -12.10
CA ASP A 49 13.76 -9.43 -10.84
C ASP A 49 12.85 -8.99 -9.68
N LEU A 50 12.04 -7.93 -9.88
CA LEU A 50 11.06 -7.49 -8.89
C LEU A 50 10.05 -8.59 -8.55
N LEU A 51 9.57 -9.31 -9.54
CA LEU A 51 8.66 -10.44 -9.37
C LEU A 51 9.32 -11.58 -8.60
N SER A 52 10.52 -12.01 -9.02
CA SER A 52 11.24 -13.13 -8.40
C SER A 52 11.73 -12.84 -6.97
N MET A 53 12.03 -11.59 -6.66
CA MET A 53 12.42 -11.20 -5.29
C MET A 53 11.25 -11.19 -4.29
N ASN A 54 10.01 -11.07 -4.77
CA ASN A 54 8.85 -10.84 -3.91
C ASN A 54 7.76 -11.91 -4.01
N CYS A 55 7.81 -12.79 -5.03
CA CYS A 55 6.79 -13.78 -5.31
C CYS A 55 7.36 -15.19 -5.27
N ASN A 56 6.55 -16.16 -4.86
CA ASN A 56 6.92 -17.57 -4.91
C ASN A 56 6.72 -18.15 -6.34
N GLU A 57 7.24 -19.37 -6.56
CA GLU A 57 7.19 -20.01 -7.87
C GLU A 57 5.76 -20.17 -8.41
N GLY A 58 4.80 -20.52 -7.56
CA GLY A 58 3.39 -20.67 -7.95
C GLY A 58 2.73 -19.35 -8.39
N GLU A 59 3.09 -18.24 -7.75
CA GLU A 59 2.63 -16.89 -8.15
C GLU A 59 3.26 -16.48 -9.49
N ILE A 60 4.53 -16.78 -9.70
CA ILE A 60 5.23 -16.52 -10.97
C ILE A 60 4.63 -17.34 -12.10
N GLU A 61 4.34 -18.62 -11.87
CA GLU A 61 3.69 -19.50 -12.84
C GLU A 61 2.29 -18.99 -13.18
N LYS A 62 1.49 -18.61 -12.17
CA LYS A 62 0.19 -17.98 -12.36
C LYS A 62 0.30 -16.73 -13.24
N PHE A 63 1.23 -15.83 -12.94
CA PHE A 63 1.45 -14.63 -13.74
C PHE A 63 1.81 -14.94 -15.20
N ASN A 64 2.61 -15.98 -15.44
CA ASN A 64 2.97 -16.40 -16.80
C ASN A 64 1.77 -16.87 -17.61
N VAL A 65 0.77 -17.47 -16.95
CA VAL A 65 -0.46 -17.99 -17.58
C VAL A 65 -1.53 -16.91 -17.69
N THR A 66 -1.81 -16.21 -16.59
CA THR A 66 -2.94 -15.26 -16.52
C THR A 66 -2.58 -13.86 -17.00
N HIS A 67 -1.28 -13.54 -17.06
CA HIS A 67 -0.74 -12.22 -17.40
C HIS A 67 -1.13 -11.10 -16.41
N GLU A 68 -1.63 -11.49 -15.24
CA GLU A 68 -1.97 -10.60 -14.14
C GLU A 68 -1.70 -11.27 -12.79
N LEU A 69 -1.13 -10.51 -11.85
CA LEU A 69 -0.88 -10.96 -10.49
C LEU A 69 -1.03 -9.79 -9.52
N ASP A 70 -1.93 -9.92 -8.56
CA ASP A 70 -2.06 -9.00 -7.42
C ASP A 70 -1.43 -9.66 -6.19
N THR A 71 -0.43 -9.01 -5.61
CA THR A 71 0.32 -9.54 -4.45
C THR A 71 0.80 -8.40 -3.56
N ALA A 72 1.38 -8.76 -2.41
CA ALA A 72 2.02 -7.81 -1.52
C ALA A 72 3.54 -7.92 -1.63
N ILE A 73 4.21 -6.79 -1.83
CA ILE A 73 5.67 -6.73 -1.87
C ILE A 73 6.22 -5.83 -0.76
N THR A 74 7.48 -6.04 -0.42
CA THR A 74 8.19 -5.20 0.55
C THR A 74 9.38 -4.53 -0.13
N LEU A 75 9.42 -3.20 -0.06
CA LEU A 75 10.53 -2.39 -0.56
C LEU A 75 11.08 -1.56 0.61
N SER A 76 12.35 -1.73 0.93
CA SER A 76 13.01 -1.02 2.05
C SER A 76 12.24 -1.10 3.39
N GLY A 77 11.63 -2.24 3.70
CA GLY A 77 10.84 -2.44 4.92
C GLY A 77 9.43 -1.81 4.88
N LEU A 78 9.05 -1.19 3.77
CA LEU A 78 7.72 -0.63 3.55
C LEU A 78 6.86 -1.61 2.73
N ARG A 79 5.61 -1.73 3.10
CA ARG A 79 4.67 -2.64 2.45
C ARG A 79 3.93 -1.95 1.30
N PHE A 80 3.84 -2.65 0.16
CA PHE A 80 3.11 -2.21 -1.02
C PHE A 80 2.17 -3.31 -1.49
N ARG A 81 1.00 -2.94 -1.97
CA ARG A 81 0.18 -3.79 -2.82
C ARG A 81 0.68 -3.60 -4.25
N ALA A 82 1.09 -4.67 -4.88
CA ALA A 82 1.63 -4.69 -6.23
C ALA A 82 0.70 -5.44 -7.17
N ASN A 83 0.33 -4.81 -8.27
CA ASN A 83 -0.35 -5.45 -9.38
C ASN A 83 0.62 -5.53 -10.56
N PHE A 84 1.04 -6.74 -10.89
CA PHE A 84 1.84 -7.04 -12.08
C PHE A 84 0.91 -7.40 -13.22
N TYR A 85 1.17 -6.88 -14.40
CA TYR A 85 0.38 -7.16 -15.60
C TYR A 85 1.24 -7.07 -16.87
N LYS A 86 0.79 -7.76 -17.94
CA LYS A 86 1.44 -7.67 -19.26
C LYS A 86 0.72 -6.66 -20.14
N THR A 87 1.50 -5.87 -20.84
CA THR A 87 1.05 -4.93 -21.87
C THR A 87 1.63 -5.32 -23.21
N ILE A 88 1.17 -4.69 -24.30
CA ILE A 88 1.73 -4.89 -25.65
C ILE A 88 3.22 -4.51 -25.72
N ASN A 89 3.69 -3.63 -24.83
CA ASN A 89 5.07 -3.14 -24.78
C ASN A 89 5.94 -3.90 -23.76
N GLY A 90 5.43 -4.94 -23.14
CA GLY A 90 6.14 -5.72 -22.12
C GLY A 90 5.43 -5.72 -20.77
N PRO A 91 6.09 -6.29 -19.74
CA PRO A 91 5.54 -6.35 -18.41
C PRO A 91 5.47 -4.95 -17.75
N ALA A 92 4.56 -4.82 -16.81
CA ALA A 92 4.40 -3.62 -16.00
C ALA A 92 3.97 -3.99 -14.57
N CYS A 93 4.21 -3.08 -13.62
CA CYS A 93 3.77 -3.21 -12.24
C CYS A 93 3.32 -1.85 -11.71
N VAL A 94 2.22 -1.84 -10.97
CA VAL A 94 1.81 -0.70 -10.14
C VAL A 94 1.91 -1.11 -8.69
N CYS A 95 2.74 -0.39 -7.92
CA CYS A 95 2.92 -0.62 -6.49
C CYS A 95 2.27 0.50 -5.71
N ARG A 96 1.19 0.21 -4.97
CA ARG A 96 0.52 1.14 -4.07
C ARG A 96 1.04 0.99 -2.66
N ARG A 97 1.46 2.09 -2.03
CA ARG A 97 1.90 2.08 -0.65
C ARG A 97 0.75 1.69 0.27
N VAL A 98 1.03 0.74 1.17
CA VAL A 98 0.12 0.37 2.26
C VAL A 98 0.61 1.04 3.53
N GLU A 99 -0.20 1.91 4.08
CA GLU A 99 0.07 2.52 5.39
C GLU A 99 0.09 1.42 6.45
N SER A 100 1.26 1.20 7.05
CA SER A 100 1.46 0.12 8.04
C SER A 100 1.06 0.52 9.46
N LYS A 101 0.87 1.81 9.72
CA LYS A 101 0.42 2.31 11.01
C LYS A 101 -0.96 2.90 10.85
N ILE A 102 -1.92 2.28 11.53
CA ILE A 102 -3.21 2.90 11.78
C ILE A 102 -2.93 3.97 12.83
N PRO A 103 -3.16 5.27 12.53
CA PRO A 103 -2.99 6.31 13.54
C PRO A 103 -4.00 6.13 14.67
N ASP A 104 -3.60 6.44 15.89
CA ASP A 104 -4.47 6.40 17.05
C ASP A 104 -5.60 7.44 16.92
N MET A 105 -6.74 7.19 17.54
CA MET A 105 -7.89 8.10 17.49
C MET A 105 -7.54 9.53 17.93
N GLU A 106 -6.64 9.68 18.91
CA GLU A 106 -6.16 10.96 19.41
C GLU A 106 -5.43 11.77 18.33
N GLN A 107 -4.65 11.12 17.47
CA GLN A 107 -3.91 11.77 16.38
C GLN A 107 -4.81 12.36 15.31
N PHE A 108 -6.03 11.85 15.18
CA PHE A 108 -7.02 12.34 14.23
C PHE A 108 -7.87 13.50 14.74
N SER A 109 -7.75 13.88 16.02
CA SER A 109 -8.65 14.86 16.65
C SER A 109 -10.13 14.54 16.37
N LEU A 110 -10.52 13.26 16.49
CA LEU A 110 -11.87 12.80 16.21
C LEU A 110 -12.86 13.38 17.24
N PRO A 111 -14.11 13.63 16.83
CA PRO A 111 -15.15 14.10 17.73
C PRO A 111 -15.37 13.13 18.90
N GLN A 112 -15.66 13.65 20.11
CA GLN A 112 -15.91 12.87 21.33
C GLN A 112 -16.97 11.79 21.13
N VAL A 113 -17.99 12.06 20.33
CA VAL A 113 -19.07 11.10 20.03
C VAL A 113 -18.57 9.76 19.48
N LEU A 114 -17.39 9.72 18.82
CA LEU A 114 -16.82 8.46 18.34
C LEU A 114 -16.26 7.61 19.49
N TYR A 115 -15.75 8.22 20.53
CA TYR A 115 -15.32 7.51 21.74
C TYR A 115 -16.54 6.94 22.50
N ASP A 116 -17.65 7.71 22.57
CA ASP A 116 -18.86 7.27 23.20
C ASP A 116 -19.51 6.06 22.45
N ILE A 117 -19.50 6.11 21.11
CA ILE A 117 -20.05 5.04 20.25
C ILE A 117 -19.28 3.72 20.42
N ILE A 118 -17.97 3.78 20.66
CA ILE A 118 -17.11 2.60 20.82
C ILE A 118 -17.54 1.77 22.05
N ASP A 119 -18.05 2.40 23.08
CA ASP A 119 -18.48 1.76 24.32
C ASP A 119 -19.88 1.11 24.21
N TYR A 120 -20.57 1.26 23.07
CA TYR A 120 -21.88 0.64 22.89
C TYR A 120 -21.78 -0.86 22.66
N HIS A 121 -22.41 -1.65 23.53
CA HIS A 121 -22.44 -3.11 23.45
C HIS A 121 -23.40 -3.65 22.39
N LYS A 122 -24.33 -2.85 21.90
CA LYS A 122 -25.37 -3.24 20.93
C LYS A 122 -25.71 -2.06 20.02
N GLY A 123 -25.99 -2.37 18.76
CA GLY A 123 -26.42 -1.36 17.78
C GLY A 123 -25.69 -1.52 16.44
N LEU A 124 -26.05 -0.64 15.51
CA LEU A 124 -25.41 -0.53 14.20
C LEU A 124 -24.97 0.91 13.99
N VAL A 125 -23.71 1.10 13.70
CA VAL A 125 -23.14 2.40 13.32
C VAL A 125 -22.72 2.35 11.87
N LEU A 126 -23.22 3.29 11.06
CA LEU A 126 -22.89 3.39 9.62
C LEU A 126 -21.95 4.57 9.40
N VAL A 127 -20.78 4.30 8.83
CA VAL A 127 -19.82 5.32 8.42
C VAL A 127 -19.91 5.48 6.91
N THR A 128 -20.42 6.62 6.44
CA THR A 128 -20.66 6.90 5.02
C THR A 128 -19.84 8.09 4.53
N GLY A 129 -19.69 8.21 3.22
CA GLY A 129 -18.98 9.32 2.59
C GLY A 129 -18.27 8.91 1.29
N PRO A 130 -17.75 9.86 0.51
CA PRO A 130 -17.06 9.59 -0.76
C PRO A 130 -15.76 8.81 -0.54
N THR A 131 -15.20 8.26 -1.63
CA THR A 131 -13.89 7.60 -1.62
C THR A 131 -12.82 8.62 -1.20
N GLY A 132 -11.90 8.19 -0.33
CA GLY A 132 -10.83 9.05 0.18
C GLY A 132 -11.22 9.96 1.37
N SER A 133 -12.46 9.91 1.85
CA SER A 133 -12.92 10.72 3.00
C SER A 133 -12.46 10.21 4.39
N GLY A 134 -11.61 9.18 4.43
CA GLY A 134 -11.08 8.66 5.69
C GLY A 134 -11.94 7.60 6.40
N LYS A 135 -13.05 7.12 5.81
CA LYS A 135 -13.96 6.13 6.44
C LYS A 135 -13.25 4.91 7.01
N SER A 136 -12.46 4.24 6.16
CA SER A 136 -11.74 3.01 6.55
C SER A 136 -10.68 3.29 7.61
N THR A 137 -10.04 4.44 7.55
CA THR A 137 -9.02 4.86 8.51
C THR A 137 -9.65 5.15 9.88
N THR A 138 -10.79 5.84 9.90
CA THR A 138 -11.56 6.10 11.13
C THR A 138 -12.05 4.81 11.76
N LEU A 139 -12.64 3.89 10.96
CA LEU A 139 -13.07 2.58 11.44
C LEU A 139 -11.91 1.77 12.00
N ALA A 140 -10.77 1.76 11.32
CA ALA A 140 -9.58 1.05 11.77
C ALA A 140 -9.05 1.62 13.09
N ALA A 141 -9.04 2.95 13.27
CA ALA A 141 -8.65 3.61 14.52
C ALA A 141 -9.62 3.25 15.67
N CYS A 142 -10.93 3.25 15.41
CA CYS A 142 -11.93 2.82 16.39
C CYS A 142 -11.73 1.35 16.82
N LEU A 143 -11.53 0.46 15.87
CA LEU A 143 -11.30 -0.97 16.14
C LEU A 143 -9.99 -1.20 16.91
N LEU A 144 -8.95 -0.45 16.61
CA LEU A 144 -7.68 -0.55 17.33
C LEU A 144 -7.83 -0.10 18.78
N TYR A 145 -8.64 0.92 19.03
CA TYR A 145 -8.93 1.42 20.38
C TYR A 145 -9.69 0.40 21.23
N THR A 146 -10.63 -0.34 20.64
CA THR A 146 -11.43 -1.37 21.34
C THR A 146 -10.74 -2.72 21.48
N SER A 147 -9.71 -3.00 20.66
CA SER A 147 -8.99 -4.27 20.72
C SER A 147 -7.92 -4.20 21.80
N PRO A 148 -7.94 -5.10 22.81
CA PRO A 148 -6.84 -5.17 23.77
C PRO A 148 -5.55 -5.46 23.03
N SER A 149 -4.59 -4.54 23.15
CA SER A 149 -3.28 -4.71 22.54
C SER A 149 -2.61 -5.96 23.14
N PRO A 150 -2.02 -6.86 22.32
CA PRO A 150 -1.22 -7.99 22.84
C PRO A 150 0.00 -7.53 23.65
N ARG A 151 0.23 -6.21 23.77
CA ARG A 151 1.32 -5.60 24.56
C ARG A 151 0.83 -4.96 25.84
N ASP A 152 -0.43 -5.14 26.22
CA ASP A 152 -0.92 -4.63 27.51
C ASP A 152 -0.50 -5.59 28.60
N PRO A 153 0.46 -5.20 29.52
CA PRO A 153 0.96 -6.08 30.56
C PRO A 153 -0.06 -6.34 31.69
N SER A 154 -1.27 -5.79 31.57
CA SER A 154 -2.35 -5.99 32.55
C SER A 154 -3.18 -7.26 32.34
N ILE A 155 -2.87 -8.06 31.31
CA ILE A 155 -3.51 -9.37 31.06
C ILE A 155 -2.46 -10.46 31.31
N SER A 156 -2.12 -10.68 32.55
CA SER A 156 -1.42 -11.87 33.04
C SER A 156 -2.19 -12.50 34.18
#